data_8d35a7dc6105a6a7401ff1a201518ac7
#
_entry.id   8d35a7dc6105a6a7401ff1a201518ac7
#
_cell.length_a   1.000
_cell.length_b   1.000
_cell.length_c   1.000
_cell.angle_alpha   90.00
_cell.angle_beta   90.00
_cell.angle_gamma   90.00
#
_symmetry.space_group_name_H-M   'P 1'
#
loop_
_entity.id
_entity.type
_entity.pdbx_description
1 polymer ?
#
loop_
_entity_poly.entity_id
_entity_poly.type
_entity_poly.pdbx_seq_one_letter_code
_entity_poly.pdbx_strand_id
1 'polypeptide(L)'
;MIHKLPVIKVVGVSAGGKSTLVRRLRELGYDARAVSQEHSQVATLWKKFDMPRVLVYLDTALEAQRQRRPDGDWTAASLHEERHRLRNAYA
;
A
#
# COMPACT_ATOMS: atom_id res chain seq x y z
N MET A 1 -8.87 10.79 -29.57
CA MET A 1 -7.69 10.39 -28.80
C MET A 1 -8.13 9.91 -27.42
N ILE A 2 -7.64 8.77 -27.01
CA ILE A 2 -7.95 8.23 -25.68
C ILE A 2 -6.86 8.70 -24.72
N HIS A 3 -7.25 9.43 -23.70
CA HIS A 3 -6.33 9.83 -22.64
C HIS A 3 -6.26 8.75 -21.58
N LYS A 4 -5.08 8.21 -21.38
CA LYS A 4 -4.84 7.25 -20.31
C LYS A 4 -4.87 8.00 -18.97
N LEU A 5 -5.69 7.52 -18.02
CA LEU A 5 -5.74 8.08 -16.69
C LEU A 5 -4.42 7.83 -15.95
N PRO A 6 -3.97 8.80 -15.14
CA PRO A 6 -2.79 8.57 -14.31
C PRO A 6 -2.99 7.38 -13.38
N VAL A 7 -1.96 6.56 -13.23
CA VAL A 7 -1.99 5.45 -12.29
C VAL A 7 -1.69 5.96 -10.90
N ILE A 8 -2.55 5.61 -9.96
CA ILE A 8 -2.37 5.87 -8.53
C ILE A 8 -2.08 4.54 -7.87
N LYS A 9 -0.89 4.37 -7.32
CA LYS A 9 -0.56 3.15 -6.57
C LYS A 9 -0.60 3.44 -5.08
N VAL A 10 -1.17 2.49 -4.34
CA VAL A 10 -1.30 2.58 -2.89
C VAL A 10 -0.47 1.47 -2.28
N VAL A 11 0.48 1.86 -1.46
CA VAL A 11 1.33 0.96 -0.67
C VAL A 11 1.14 1.27 0.79
N GLY A 12 1.58 0.37 1.66
CA GLY A 12 1.49 0.58 3.10
C GLY A 12 1.55 -0.72 3.85
N VAL A 13 1.57 -0.61 5.17
CA VAL A 13 1.63 -1.78 6.05
C VAL A 13 0.31 -2.54 6.00
N SER A 14 0.36 -3.82 6.38
CA SER A 14 -0.83 -4.68 6.44
C SER A 14 -1.89 -4.07 7.35
N ALA A 15 -3.15 -4.28 7.00
CA ALA A 15 -4.30 -3.72 7.71
C ALA A 15 -4.32 -2.19 7.75
N GLY A 16 -3.61 -1.52 6.84
CA GLY A 16 -3.57 -0.05 6.75
C GLY A 16 -4.72 0.57 5.98
N GLY A 17 -5.61 -0.24 5.40
CA GLY A 17 -6.75 0.27 4.64
C GLY A 17 -6.51 0.45 3.16
N LYS A 18 -5.48 -0.19 2.58
CA LYS A 18 -5.16 -0.07 1.15
C LYS A 18 -6.34 -0.43 0.26
N SER A 19 -6.94 -1.60 0.49
CA SER A 19 -8.06 -2.07 -0.32
C SER A 19 -9.26 -1.15 -0.26
N THR A 20 -9.56 -0.60 0.91
CA THR A 20 -10.66 0.32 1.10
C THR A 20 -10.41 1.61 0.32
N LEU A 21 -9.21 2.16 0.42
CA LEU A 21 -8.85 3.39 -0.31
C LEU A 21 -8.88 3.16 -1.82
N VAL A 22 -8.30 2.06 -2.30
CA VAL A 22 -8.27 1.73 -3.73
C VAL A 22 -9.69 1.61 -4.27
N ARG A 23 -10.56 0.90 -3.56
CA ARG A 23 -11.96 0.77 -3.97
C ARG A 23 -12.62 2.13 -4.09
N ARG A 24 -12.43 2.99 -3.09
CA ARG A 24 -13.03 4.32 -3.08
C ARG A 24 -12.51 5.19 -4.23
N LEU A 25 -11.21 5.14 -4.49
CA LEU A 25 -10.62 5.90 -5.60
C LEU A 25 -11.15 5.42 -6.95
N ARG A 26 -11.32 4.11 -7.12
CA ARG A 26 -11.90 3.55 -8.34
C ARG A 26 -13.35 3.99 -8.53
N GLU A 27 -14.14 4.04 -7.45
CA GLU A 27 -15.51 4.56 -7.49
C GLU A 27 -15.55 6.01 -7.96
N LEU A 28 -14.52 6.78 -7.63
CA LEU A 28 -14.39 8.18 -8.05
C LEU A 28 -13.82 8.33 -9.47
N GLY A 29 -13.50 7.22 -10.16
CA GLY A 29 -13.04 7.24 -11.55
C GLY A 29 -11.54 7.22 -11.73
N TYR A 30 -10.76 7.02 -10.68
CA TYR A 30 -9.30 6.96 -10.78
C TYR A 30 -8.80 5.55 -11.08
N ASP A 31 -7.65 5.44 -11.76
CA ASP A 31 -6.96 4.17 -11.96
C ASP A 31 -6.08 3.91 -10.73
N ALA A 32 -6.69 3.36 -9.68
CA ALA A 32 -6.02 3.08 -8.43
C ALA A 32 -5.71 1.59 -8.31
N ARG A 33 -4.51 1.29 -7.82
CA ARG A 33 -4.03 -0.08 -7.68
C ARG A 33 -3.30 -0.24 -6.35
N ALA A 34 -3.62 -1.31 -5.62
CA ALA A 34 -2.88 -1.68 -4.42
C ALA A 34 -1.64 -2.47 -4.82
N VAL A 35 -0.53 -2.20 -4.19
CA VAL A 35 0.72 -2.94 -4.39
C VAL A 35 1.16 -3.51 -3.05
N SER A 36 1.39 -4.82 -3.00
CA SER A 36 1.80 -5.51 -1.77
C SER A 36 3.31 -5.37 -1.50
N GLN A 37 3.79 -4.13 -1.52
CA GLN A 37 5.19 -3.81 -1.28
C GLN A 37 5.66 -4.29 0.11
N GLU A 38 4.77 -4.25 1.11
CA GLU A 38 5.07 -4.65 2.48
C GLU A 38 5.43 -6.14 2.61
N HIS A 39 5.07 -6.95 1.62
CA HIS A 39 5.36 -8.39 1.59
C HIS A 39 6.43 -8.77 0.58
N SER A 40 7.02 -7.80 -0.10
CA SER A 40 7.95 -8.05 -1.19
C SER A 40 9.40 -7.83 -0.78
N GLN A 41 10.27 -8.75 -1.20
CA GLN A 41 11.71 -8.55 -1.10
C GLN A 41 12.24 -7.59 -2.18
N VAL A 42 11.44 -7.33 -3.20
CA VAL A 42 11.78 -6.35 -4.24
C VAL A 42 11.44 -4.95 -3.72
N ALA A 43 12.45 -4.19 -3.31
CA ALA A 43 12.27 -2.91 -2.64
C ALA A 43 11.56 -1.85 -3.50
N THR A 44 11.51 -2.05 -4.81
CA THR A 44 10.90 -1.11 -5.75
C THR A 44 9.75 -1.76 -6.53
N LEU A 45 9.05 -2.73 -5.91
CA LEU A 45 7.93 -3.40 -6.56
C LEU A 45 6.88 -2.39 -7.06
N TRP A 46 6.65 -1.33 -6.29
CA TRP A 46 5.68 -0.30 -6.64
C TRP A 46 6.01 0.44 -7.94
N LYS A 47 7.27 0.39 -8.39
CA LYS A 47 7.70 0.98 -9.66
C LYS A 47 7.53 0.04 -10.86
N LYS A 48 7.36 -1.26 -10.59
CA LYS A 48 7.33 -2.27 -11.65
C LYS A 48 6.05 -2.17 -12.48
N PHE A 49 6.14 -2.59 -13.72
CA PHE A 49 5.06 -2.60 -14.71
C PHE A 49 4.67 -1.18 -15.13
N ASP A 50 3.84 -0.49 -14.35
CA ASP A 50 3.45 0.89 -14.63
C ASP A 50 3.98 1.79 -13.53
N MET A 51 4.75 2.81 -13.93
CA MET A 51 5.20 3.82 -12.97
C MET A 51 4.01 4.66 -12.51
N PRO A 52 3.75 4.77 -11.21
CA PRO A 52 2.63 5.57 -10.75
C PRO A 52 2.91 7.06 -10.92
N ARG A 53 1.85 7.82 -11.23
CA ARG A 53 1.89 9.26 -11.21
C ARG A 53 1.78 9.79 -9.78
N VAL A 54 1.01 9.07 -8.96
CA VAL A 54 0.84 9.37 -7.55
C VAL A 54 1.07 8.09 -6.77
N LEU A 55 1.91 8.16 -5.77
CA LEU A 55 2.16 7.05 -4.84
C LEU A 55 1.61 7.47 -3.48
N VAL A 56 0.64 6.71 -2.98
CA VAL A 56 0.05 6.93 -1.66
C VAL A 56 0.63 5.90 -0.71
N TYR A 57 1.19 6.37 0.38
CA TYR A 57 1.71 5.52 1.44
C TYR A 57 0.78 5.59 2.64
N LEU A 58 0.24 4.43 3.04
CA LEU A 58 -0.61 4.29 4.21
C LEU A 58 0.17 3.60 5.33
N ASP A 59 0.34 4.30 6.44
CA ASP A 59 0.93 3.69 7.62
C ASP A 59 -0.16 3.46 8.66
N THR A 60 0.11 2.56 9.61
CA THR A 60 -0.80 2.32 10.72
C THR A 60 -0.02 1.77 11.89
N ALA A 61 -0.51 2.04 13.10
CA ALA A 61 0.10 1.54 14.31
C ALA A 61 -0.25 0.07 14.54
N LEU A 62 0.60 -0.63 15.30
CA LEU A 62 0.39 -2.02 15.66
C LEU A 62 -0.97 -2.25 16.31
N GLU A 63 -1.37 -1.35 17.18
CA GLU A 63 -2.66 -1.44 17.86
C GLU A 63 -3.83 -1.42 16.87
N ALA A 64 -3.75 -0.56 15.85
CA ALA A 64 -4.78 -0.50 14.82
C ALA A 64 -4.82 -1.77 13.97
N GLN A 65 -3.66 -2.36 13.67
CA GLN A 65 -3.61 -3.64 12.96
C GLN A 65 -4.34 -4.73 13.75
N ARG A 66 -4.09 -4.79 15.07
CA ARG A 66 -4.72 -5.75 15.96
C ARG A 66 -6.24 -5.55 16.04
N GLN A 67 -6.69 -4.30 16.05
CA GLN A 67 -8.11 -4.00 16.09
C GLN A 67 -8.83 -4.36 14.80
N ARG A 68 -8.22 -4.08 13.66
CA ARG A 68 -8.82 -4.34 12.35
C ARG A 68 -8.85 -5.80 11.97
N ARG A 69 -7.82 -6.54 12.36
CA ARG A 69 -7.68 -7.98 12.07
C ARG A 69 -7.19 -8.70 13.32
N PRO A 70 -8.07 -8.93 14.30
CA PRO A 70 -7.66 -9.52 15.58
C PRO A 70 -7.12 -10.94 15.46
N ASP A 71 -7.46 -11.67 14.39
CA ASP A 71 -6.95 -13.02 14.16
C ASP A 71 -5.52 -13.06 13.64
N GLY A 72 -4.96 -11.91 13.26
CA GLY A 72 -3.60 -11.83 12.77
C GLY A 72 -2.57 -11.92 13.89
N ASP A 73 -1.39 -12.40 13.55
CA ASP A 73 -0.26 -12.50 14.47
C ASP A 73 0.58 -11.22 14.38
N TRP A 74 0.02 -10.11 14.86
CA TRP A 74 0.63 -8.80 14.74
C TRP A 74 1.60 -8.52 15.87
N THR A 75 2.86 -8.24 15.51
CA THR A 75 3.93 -7.92 16.45
C THR A 75 4.65 -6.65 16.02
N ALA A 76 5.36 -6.04 16.96
CA ALA A 76 6.21 -4.89 16.64
C ALA A 76 7.29 -5.27 15.62
N ALA A 77 7.83 -6.50 15.71
CA ALA A 77 8.83 -6.99 14.78
C ALA A 77 8.27 -7.13 13.36
N SER A 78 7.05 -7.66 13.21
CA SER A 78 6.43 -7.81 11.89
C SER A 78 6.14 -6.45 11.25
N LEU A 79 5.68 -5.48 12.04
CA LEU A 79 5.43 -4.12 11.56
C LEU A 79 6.72 -3.44 11.12
N HIS A 80 7.79 -3.59 11.93
CA HIS A 80 9.10 -3.05 11.58
C HIS A 80 9.61 -3.62 10.26
N GLU A 81 9.46 -4.91 10.07
CA GLU A 81 9.90 -5.58 8.84
C GLU A 81 9.09 -5.11 7.63
N GLU A 82 7.78 -4.97 7.78
CA GLU A 82 6.94 -4.42 6.70
C GLU A 82 7.36 -2.99 6.34
N ARG A 83 7.62 -2.15 7.32
CA ARG A 83 8.11 -0.78 7.09
C ARG A 83 9.46 -0.77 6.40
N HIS A 84 10.33 -1.73 6.72
CA HIS A 84 11.61 -1.86 6.04
C HIS A 84 11.42 -2.17 4.55
N ARG A 85 10.51 -3.06 4.20
CA ARG A 85 10.19 -3.38 2.81
C ARG A 85 9.56 -2.20 2.06
N LEU A 86 9.02 -1.24 2.78
CA LEU A 86 8.41 -0.03 2.23
C LEU A 86 9.37 1.16 2.17
N ARG A 87 10.61 0.99 2.58
CA ARG A 87 11.57 2.10 2.78
C ARG A 87 11.74 3.02 1.56
N ASN A 88 11.64 2.47 0.35
CA ASN A 88 11.79 3.28 -0.87
C ASN A 88 10.51 4.00 -1.28
N ALA A 89 9.40 3.72 -0.62
CA ALA A 89 8.13 4.36 -0.91
C ALA A 89 7.91 5.62 -0.08
N TYR A 90 8.57 5.73 1.07
CA TYR A 90 8.40 6.89 1.96
C TYR A 90 9.70 7.66 2.23
N ALA A 91 10.80 7.20 1.71
CA ALA A 91 12.10 7.86 1.90
C ALA A 91 12.25 9.12 0.97
#